data_d4db1ec0e661f03c552d90e24f15a599
#
_entry.id   d4db1ec0e661f03c552d90e24f15a599
#
_cell.length_a   1.000
_cell.length_b   1.000
_cell.length_c   1.000
_cell.angle_alpha   90.00
_cell.angle_beta   90.00
_cell.angle_gamma   90.00
#
_symmetry.space_group_name_H-M   'P 1'
#
loop_
_entity.id
_entity.type
_entity.pdbx_description
1 polymer ?
#
loop_
_entity_poly.entity_id
_entity_poly.type
_entity_poly.pdbx_seq_one_letter_code
_entity_poly.pdbx_strand_id
1 'polypeptide(L)'
;METRFQMEKVNPKGYRGMLELEKAQASSNIDPILKELIKIRASQLNGCAFCLNMHTKDARQNGETEQRIYALNAWREAPFFTEKERAVLALTEAVTRIGEHGLPDEVYNEVRTHFTEAETAELIMAAITINAWNRIAIATRKMPAAD
;
A
#
# COMPACT_ATOMS: atom_id res chain seq x y z
N MET A 1 -10.87 21.72 4.69
CA MET A 1 -9.49 21.79 4.17
C MET A 1 -9.57 21.86 2.66
N GLU A 2 -8.88 22.78 2.01
CA GLU A 2 -8.94 22.94 0.55
C GLU A 2 -7.76 22.22 -0.13
N THR A 3 -8.00 21.67 -1.33
CA THR A 3 -6.96 21.12 -2.20
C THR A 3 -5.99 22.23 -2.61
N ARG A 4 -4.69 21.99 -2.46
CA ARG A 4 -3.65 22.95 -2.84
C ARG A 4 -3.51 23.10 -4.36
N PHE A 5 -3.38 21.98 -5.03
CA PHE A 5 -3.34 21.87 -6.49
C PHE A 5 -3.54 20.41 -6.94
N GLN A 6 -3.78 20.23 -8.23
CA GLN A 6 -3.87 18.90 -8.84
C GLN A 6 -2.53 18.57 -9.50
N MET A 7 -1.86 17.50 -9.01
CA MET A 7 -0.52 17.10 -9.46
C MET A 7 -0.49 16.86 -10.99
N GLU A 8 -1.51 16.22 -11.51
CA GLU A 8 -1.64 15.89 -12.93
C GLU A 8 -1.70 17.11 -13.83
N LYS A 9 -2.16 18.26 -13.32
CA LYS A 9 -2.24 19.52 -14.07
C LYS A 9 -0.96 20.34 -13.96
N VAL A 10 -0.32 20.32 -12.78
CA VAL A 10 0.84 21.18 -12.48
C VAL A 10 2.15 20.51 -12.90
N ASN A 11 2.25 19.20 -12.71
CA ASN A 11 3.41 18.41 -13.13
C ASN A 11 2.96 17.14 -13.89
N PRO A 12 2.43 17.29 -15.11
CA PRO A 12 1.93 16.15 -15.88
C PRO A 12 3.01 15.12 -16.22
N LYS A 13 4.26 15.55 -16.38
CA LYS A 13 5.38 14.65 -16.67
C LYS A 13 5.69 13.74 -15.47
N GLY A 14 5.78 14.29 -14.27
CA GLY A 14 5.97 13.52 -13.03
C GLY A 14 4.79 12.59 -12.75
N TYR A 15 3.57 13.08 -12.98
CA TYR A 15 2.36 12.26 -12.82
C TYR A 15 2.34 11.07 -13.77
N ARG A 16 2.77 11.24 -15.04
CA ARG A 16 2.89 10.12 -15.99
C ARG A 16 3.89 9.06 -15.49
N GLY A 17 4.99 9.47 -14.85
CA GLY A 17 5.93 8.53 -14.21
C GLY A 17 5.26 7.68 -13.14
N MET A 18 4.39 8.28 -12.34
CA MET A 18 3.58 7.55 -11.35
C MET A 18 2.58 6.58 -12.00
N LEU A 19 1.96 6.96 -13.12
CA LEU A 19 1.07 6.06 -13.86
C LEU A 19 1.82 4.85 -14.44
N GLU A 20 3.07 5.01 -14.87
CA GLU A 20 3.91 3.90 -15.31
C GLU A 20 4.25 2.93 -14.15
N LEU A 21 4.54 3.46 -12.95
CA LEU A 21 4.69 2.62 -11.75
C LEU A 21 3.41 1.84 -11.43
N GLU A 22 2.27 2.51 -11.48
CA GLU A 22 0.96 1.87 -11.24
C GLU A 22 0.67 0.78 -12.26
N LYS A 23 0.96 1.02 -13.53
CA LYS A 23 0.82 0.05 -14.61
C LYS A 23 1.72 -1.18 -14.40
N ALA A 24 2.97 -0.99 -13.97
CA ALA A 24 3.87 -2.08 -13.61
C ALA A 24 3.29 -2.93 -12.46
N GLN A 25 2.71 -2.28 -11.43
CA GLN A 25 2.06 -2.98 -10.33
C GLN A 25 0.82 -3.75 -10.77
N ALA A 26 0.02 -3.22 -11.68
CA ALA A 26 -1.17 -3.89 -12.20
C ALA A 26 -0.83 -5.19 -12.95
N SER A 27 0.33 -5.24 -13.61
CA SER A 27 0.79 -6.41 -14.36
C SER A 27 1.48 -7.48 -13.49
N SER A 28 1.73 -7.22 -12.20
CA SER A 28 2.38 -8.18 -11.31
C SER A 28 1.45 -9.36 -10.97
N ASN A 29 2.05 -10.53 -10.70
CA ASN A 29 1.33 -11.76 -10.36
C ASN A 29 0.95 -11.87 -8.87
N ILE A 30 1.20 -10.83 -8.08
CA ILE A 30 0.79 -10.79 -6.68
C ILE A 30 -0.74 -10.83 -6.58
N ASP A 31 -1.25 -11.59 -5.63
CA ASP A 31 -2.67 -11.71 -5.37
C ASP A 31 -3.33 -10.32 -5.21
N PRO A 32 -4.46 -10.03 -5.88
CA PRO A 32 -5.13 -8.74 -5.81
C PRO A 32 -5.52 -8.30 -4.40
N ILE A 33 -5.99 -9.23 -3.56
CA ILE A 33 -6.32 -8.94 -2.15
C ILE A 33 -5.07 -8.51 -1.40
N LEU A 34 -3.96 -9.22 -1.60
CA LEU A 34 -2.69 -8.90 -0.96
C LEU A 34 -2.16 -7.53 -1.38
N LYS A 35 -2.31 -7.16 -2.67
CA LYS A 35 -2.00 -5.80 -3.14
C LYS A 35 -2.80 -4.74 -2.41
N GLU A 36 -4.11 -4.95 -2.22
CA GLU A 36 -4.95 -4.00 -1.49
C GLU A 36 -4.59 -3.92 0.00
N LEU A 37 -4.23 -5.03 0.64
CA LEU A 37 -3.76 -5.02 2.03
C LEU A 37 -2.48 -4.18 2.19
N ILE A 38 -1.54 -4.28 1.25
CA ILE A 38 -0.33 -3.43 1.21
C ILE A 38 -0.71 -1.95 1.13
N LYS A 39 -1.59 -1.61 0.17
CA LYS A 39 -2.02 -0.24 -0.08
C LYS A 39 -2.76 0.36 1.12
N ILE A 40 -3.68 -0.40 1.72
CA ILE A 40 -4.44 0.05 2.89
C ILE A 40 -3.50 0.22 4.09
N ARG A 41 -2.62 -0.75 4.35
CA ARG A 41 -1.73 -0.68 5.52
C ARG A 41 -0.76 0.50 5.44
N ALA A 42 -0.10 0.70 4.31
CA ALA A 42 0.76 1.88 4.11
C ALA A 42 -0.02 3.18 4.27
N SER A 43 -1.24 3.24 3.74
CA SER A 43 -2.10 4.42 3.83
C SER A 43 -2.58 4.71 5.26
N GLN A 44 -2.79 3.66 6.08
CA GLN A 44 -3.07 3.81 7.53
C GLN A 44 -1.87 4.44 8.24
N LEU A 45 -0.67 3.94 7.97
CA LEU A 45 0.56 4.42 8.59
C LEU A 45 0.87 5.88 8.23
N ASN A 46 0.63 6.25 6.98
CA ASN A 46 0.87 7.61 6.48
C ASN A 46 -0.31 8.56 6.72
N GLY A 47 -1.49 8.06 7.09
CA GLY A 47 -2.67 8.89 7.32
C GLY A 47 -3.28 9.47 6.03
N CYS A 48 -3.27 8.72 4.92
CA CYS A 48 -3.82 9.17 3.63
C CYS A 48 -5.32 8.89 3.52
N ALA A 49 -6.17 9.85 3.83
CA ALA A 49 -7.62 9.70 3.77
C ALA A 49 -8.13 9.36 2.36
N PHE A 50 -7.61 10.03 1.33
CA PHE A 50 -7.96 9.75 -0.07
C PHE A 50 -7.65 8.30 -0.45
N CYS A 51 -6.45 7.84 -0.10
CA CYS A 51 -5.99 6.50 -0.43
C CYS A 51 -6.79 5.42 0.33
N LEU A 52 -7.05 5.66 1.62
CA LEU A 52 -7.89 4.75 2.43
C LEU A 52 -9.30 4.62 1.84
N ASN A 53 -9.94 5.74 1.52
CA ASN A 53 -11.28 5.73 0.93
C ASN A 53 -11.33 4.92 -0.37
N MET A 54 -10.33 5.09 -1.23
CA MET A 54 -10.27 4.38 -2.51
C MET A 54 -9.97 2.89 -2.33
N HIS A 55 -8.89 2.56 -1.64
CA HIS A 55 -8.41 1.18 -1.57
C HIS A 55 -9.25 0.27 -0.67
N THR A 56 -9.94 0.80 0.33
CA THR A 56 -10.90 -0.01 1.09
C THR A 56 -12.11 -0.40 0.23
N LYS A 57 -12.58 0.49 -0.64
CA LYS A 57 -13.63 0.17 -1.61
C LYS A 57 -13.16 -0.87 -2.64
N ASP A 58 -11.96 -0.68 -3.20
CA ASP A 58 -11.37 -1.61 -4.17
C ASP A 58 -11.19 -3.00 -3.52
N ALA A 59 -10.68 -3.07 -2.30
CA ALA A 59 -10.54 -4.32 -1.56
C ALA A 59 -11.89 -5.02 -1.37
N ARG A 60 -12.94 -4.29 -0.99
CA ARG A 60 -14.30 -4.83 -0.86
C ARG A 60 -14.82 -5.38 -2.19
N GLN A 61 -14.60 -4.67 -3.28
CA GLN A 61 -14.98 -5.14 -4.62
C GLN A 61 -14.23 -6.42 -5.03
N ASN A 62 -13.00 -6.59 -4.56
CA ASN A 62 -12.20 -7.79 -4.79
C ASN A 62 -12.51 -8.95 -3.83
N GLY A 63 -13.49 -8.80 -2.94
CA GLY A 63 -13.92 -9.85 -2.03
C GLY A 63 -13.32 -9.80 -0.62
N GLU A 64 -12.54 -8.77 -0.28
CA GLU A 64 -12.05 -8.58 1.09
C GLU A 64 -13.22 -8.30 2.05
N THR A 65 -13.11 -8.72 3.30
CA THR A 65 -14.17 -8.52 4.29
C THR A 65 -13.97 -7.24 5.09
N GLU A 66 -15.07 -6.65 5.52
CA GLU A 66 -15.05 -5.49 6.42
C GLU A 66 -14.33 -5.80 7.73
N GLN A 67 -14.56 -6.99 8.30
CA GLN A 67 -13.90 -7.43 9.53
C GLN A 67 -12.37 -7.38 9.39
N ARG A 68 -11.83 -7.87 8.30
CA ARG A 68 -10.38 -7.87 8.07
C ARG A 68 -9.84 -6.46 7.82
N ILE A 69 -10.58 -5.63 7.07
CA ILE A 69 -10.22 -4.23 6.86
C ILE A 69 -10.21 -3.46 8.18
N TYR A 70 -11.24 -3.61 9.01
CA TYR A 70 -11.33 -2.92 10.30
C TYR A 70 -10.23 -3.33 11.28
N ALA A 71 -9.81 -4.61 11.24
CA ALA A 71 -8.75 -5.14 12.11
C ALA A 71 -7.33 -4.98 11.54
N LEU A 72 -7.17 -4.44 10.33
CA LEU A 72 -5.87 -4.42 9.65
C LEU A 72 -4.80 -3.60 10.40
N ASN A 73 -5.17 -2.54 11.08
CA ASN A 73 -4.23 -1.76 11.89
C ASN A 73 -3.75 -2.51 13.15
N ALA A 74 -4.46 -3.57 13.54
CA ALA A 74 -4.12 -4.48 14.64
C ALA A 74 -3.82 -5.91 14.16
N TRP A 75 -3.32 -6.06 12.96
CA TRP A 75 -3.14 -7.36 12.30
C TRP A 75 -2.27 -8.35 13.08
N ARG A 76 -1.34 -7.84 13.91
CA ARG A 76 -0.47 -8.72 14.72
C ARG A 76 -1.26 -9.50 15.79
N GLU A 77 -2.33 -8.94 16.32
CA GLU A 77 -3.20 -9.58 17.31
C GLU A 77 -4.41 -10.28 16.68
N ALA A 78 -4.85 -9.80 15.50
CA ALA A 78 -6.02 -10.34 14.83
C ALA A 78 -5.73 -11.74 14.24
N PRO A 79 -6.57 -12.77 14.51
CA PRO A 79 -6.37 -14.12 13.98
C PRO A 79 -6.87 -14.29 12.55
N PHE A 80 -7.04 -13.21 11.80
CA PHE A 80 -7.72 -13.20 10.49
C PHE A 80 -6.76 -13.24 9.30
N PHE A 81 -5.45 -13.09 9.55
CA PHE A 81 -4.43 -12.96 8.51
C PHE A 81 -3.55 -14.20 8.48
N THR A 82 -3.30 -14.71 7.28
CA THR A 82 -2.39 -15.85 7.07
C THR A 82 -0.94 -15.46 7.37
N GLU A 83 -0.08 -16.46 7.61
CA GLU A 83 1.36 -16.21 7.80
C GLU A 83 1.98 -15.47 6.61
N LYS A 84 1.55 -15.81 5.39
CA LYS A 84 1.97 -15.14 4.16
C LYS A 84 1.56 -13.65 4.15
N GLU A 85 0.33 -13.35 4.52
CA GLU A 85 -0.17 -11.97 4.63
C GLU A 85 0.55 -11.20 5.75
N ARG A 86 0.78 -11.84 6.88
CA ARG A 86 1.52 -11.25 8.01
C ARG A 86 2.94 -10.86 7.63
N ALA A 87 3.64 -11.71 6.88
CA ALA A 87 4.98 -11.41 6.38
C ALA A 87 4.98 -10.17 5.47
N VAL A 88 4.00 -10.07 4.56
CA VAL A 88 3.86 -8.93 3.66
C VAL A 88 3.46 -7.64 4.40
N LEU A 89 2.63 -7.74 5.42
CA LEU A 89 2.26 -6.59 6.26
C LEU A 89 3.47 -6.05 7.03
N ALA A 90 4.32 -6.94 7.58
CA ALA A 90 5.57 -6.54 8.22
C ALA A 90 6.53 -5.86 7.23
N LEU A 91 6.67 -6.39 6.02
CA LEU A 91 7.45 -5.77 4.95
C LEU A 91 6.92 -4.38 4.60
N THR A 92 5.61 -4.26 4.44
CA THR A 92 4.94 -2.99 4.13
C THR A 92 5.24 -1.92 5.18
N GLU A 93 5.16 -2.28 6.46
CA GLU A 93 5.47 -1.37 7.56
C GLU A 93 6.94 -0.95 7.55
N ALA A 94 7.86 -1.91 7.37
CA ALA A 94 9.30 -1.63 7.34
C ALA A 94 9.66 -0.70 6.17
N VAL A 95 9.15 -0.95 4.97
CA VAL A 95 9.39 -0.11 3.79
C VAL A 95 8.75 1.28 3.96
N THR A 96 7.56 1.35 4.55
CA THR A 96 6.87 2.63 4.79
C THR A 96 7.64 3.51 5.77
N ARG A 97 8.21 2.90 6.81
CA ARG A 97 9.00 3.58 7.86
C ARG A 97 10.48 3.30 7.73
N ILE A 98 10.97 3.26 6.51
CA ILE A 98 12.36 2.84 6.19
C ILE A 98 13.43 3.62 6.96
N GLY A 99 13.17 4.87 7.29
CA GLY A 99 14.10 5.74 8.04
C GLY A 99 14.25 5.36 9.52
N GLU A 100 13.36 4.54 10.08
CA GLU A 100 13.44 4.13 11.49
C GLU A 100 14.46 3.00 11.69
N HIS A 101 14.32 1.90 10.94
CA HIS A 101 15.13 0.68 11.15
C HIS A 101 15.58 0.00 9.85
N GLY A 102 15.36 0.64 8.69
CA GLY A 102 15.58 -0.02 7.40
C GLY A 102 14.61 -1.20 7.21
N LEU A 103 15.05 -2.18 6.44
CA LEU A 103 14.36 -3.48 6.34
C LEU A 103 15.15 -4.51 7.14
N PRO A 104 14.65 -4.95 8.31
CA PRO A 104 15.33 -5.94 9.12
C PRO A 104 15.45 -7.29 8.39
N ASP A 105 16.57 -7.98 8.57
CA ASP A 105 16.83 -9.28 7.95
C ASP A 105 15.76 -10.31 8.30
N GLU A 106 15.25 -10.31 9.52
CA GLU A 106 14.18 -11.20 9.95
C GLU A 106 12.89 -11.00 9.15
N VAL A 107 12.52 -9.74 8.85
CA VAL A 107 11.34 -9.43 8.04
C VAL A 107 11.57 -9.87 6.60
N TYR A 108 12.74 -9.56 6.03
CA TYR A 108 13.10 -9.99 4.68
C TYR A 108 13.09 -11.51 4.55
N ASN A 109 13.75 -12.21 5.48
CA ASN A 109 13.84 -13.67 5.46
C ASN A 109 12.47 -14.33 5.60
N GLU A 110 11.57 -13.81 6.44
CA GLU A 110 10.21 -14.32 6.56
C GLU A 110 9.43 -14.18 5.26
N VAL A 111 9.52 -13.04 4.58
CA VAL A 111 8.92 -12.87 3.23
C VAL A 111 9.46 -13.91 2.25
N ARG A 112 10.78 -14.17 2.27
CA ARG A 112 11.44 -15.14 1.38
C ARG A 112 11.03 -16.60 1.65
N THR A 113 10.45 -16.90 2.81
CA THR A 113 9.86 -18.24 3.04
C THR A 113 8.58 -18.47 2.24
N HIS A 114 7.90 -17.40 1.82
CA HIS A 114 6.61 -17.45 1.12
C HIS A 114 6.70 -17.01 -0.34
N PHE A 115 7.73 -16.26 -0.73
CA PHE A 115 7.85 -15.62 -2.04
C PHE A 115 9.24 -15.83 -2.63
N THR A 116 9.30 -15.94 -3.96
CA THR A 116 10.55 -15.91 -4.70
C THR A 116 11.22 -14.53 -4.60
N GLU A 117 12.46 -14.43 -5.05
CA GLU A 117 13.17 -13.14 -5.12
C GLU A 117 12.46 -12.16 -6.04
N ALA A 118 11.97 -12.60 -7.18
CA ALA A 118 11.22 -11.77 -8.12
C ALA A 118 9.91 -11.27 -7.51
N GLU A 119 9.14 -12.14 -6.86
CA GLU A 119 7.92 -11.75 -6.15
C GLU A 119 8.21 -10.79 -5.00
N THR A 120 9.29 -11.01 -4.26
CA THR A 120 9.72 -10.09 -3.18
C THR A 120 10.03 -8.69 -3.74
N ALA A 121 10.69 -8.61 -4.89
CA ALA A 121 10.92 -7.34 -5.58
C ALA A 121 9.59 -6.66 -5.97
N GLU A 122 8.61 -7.41 -6.45
CA GLU A 122 7.27 -6.89 -6.77
C GLU A 122 6.56 -6.35 -5.51
N LEU A 123 6.67 -7.05 -4.37
CA LEU A 123 6.10 -6.59 -3.10
C LEU A 123 6.75 -5.28 -2.61
N ILE A 124 8.06 -5.18 -2.72
CA ILE A 124 8.79 -3.94 -2.40
C ILE A 124 8.32 -2.79 -3.28
N MET A 125 8.21 -3.03 -4.59
CA MET A 125 7.73 -2.02 -5.54
C MET A 125 6.27 -1.62 -5.26
N ALA A 126 5.42 -2.57 -4.85
CA ALA A 126 4.06 -2.27 -4.44
C ALA A 126 4.02 -1.30 -3.24
N ALA A 127 4.83 -1.57 -2.23
CA ALA A 127 4.94 -0.69 -1.06
C ALA A 127 5.51 0.69 -1.43
N ILE A 128 6.52 0.77 -2.29
CA ILE A 128 7.08 2.03 -2.78
C ILE A 128 6.02 2.85 -3.51
N THR A 129 5.29 2.21 -4.42
CA THR A 129 4.30 2.88 -5.26
C THR A 129 3.17 3.51 -4.43
N ILE A 130 2.59 2.76 -3.48
CA ILE A 130 1.56 3.32 -2.60
C ILE A 130 2.11 4.41 -1.70
N ASN A 131 3.32 4.27 -1.17
CA ASN A 131 3.97 5.31 -0.39
C ASN A 131 4.17 6.61 -1.19
N ALA A 132 4.53 6.52 -2.45
CA ALA A 132 4.65 7.67 -3.34
C ALA A 132 3.27 8.33 -3.57
N TRP A 133 2.22 7.57 -3.83
CA TRP A 133 0.85 8.08 -3.95
C TRP A 133 0.35 8.74 -2.67
N ASN A 134 0.61 8.14 -1.50
CA ASN A 134 0.26 8.74 -0.20
C ASN A 134 0.88 10.13 -0.06
N ARG A 135 2.17 10.27 -0.42
CA ARG A 135 2.89 11.53 -0.32
C ARG A 135 2.33 12.59 -1.27
N ILE A 136 2.01 12.22 -2.49
CA ILE A 136 1.35 13.13 -3.45
C ILE A 136 0.00 13.57 -2.90
N ALA A 137 -0.87 12.63 -2.51
CA ALA A 137 -2.21 12.94 -2.03
C ALA A 137 -2.21 13.83 -0.78
N ILE A 138 -1.38 13.50 0.20
CA ILE A 138 -1.27 14.27 1.46
C ILE A 138 -0.68 15.65 1.17
N ALA A 139 0.43 15.74 0.43
CA ALA A 139 1.10 17.01 0.15
C ALA A 139 0.24 17.97 -0.67
N THR A 140 -0.56 17.47 -1.59
CA THR A 140 -1.48 18.29 -2.40
C THR A 140 -2.85 18.51 -1.74
N ARG A 141 -3.11 17.86 -0.61
CA ARG A 141 -4.43 17.84 0.05
C ARG A 141 -5.54 17.35 -0.88
N LYS A 142 -5.28 16.24 -1.56
CA LYS A 142 -6.30 15.58 -2.37
C LYS A 142 -7.38 14.99 -1.46
N MET A 143 -8.60 15.49 -1.59
CA MET A 143 -9.70 15.11 -0.70
C MET A 143 -10.44 13.89 -1.25
N PRO A 144 -10.82 12.93 -0.38
CA PRO A 144 -11.76 11.88 -0.77
C PRO A 144 -13.15 12.48 -1.01
N ALA A 145 -13.89 11.91 -1.95
CA ALA A 145 -15.31 12.21 -2.10
C ALA A 145 -16.10 11.51 -0.99
N ALA A 146 -17.13 12.17 -0.49
CA ALA A 146 -18.16 11.52 0.32
C ALA A 146 -19.04 10.64 -0.58
N ASP A 147 -19.63 9.59 -0.01
CA ASP A 147 -20.60 8.71 -0.72
C ASP A 147 -21.96 9.38 -0.83
#